data_d58a332436933a388f503841f9e6b29b
#
_entry.id   d58a332436933a388f503841f9e6b29b
#
_cell.length_a   1.000
_cell.length_b   1.000
_cell.length_c   1.000
_cell.angle_alpha   90.00
_cell.angle_beta   90.00
_cell.angle_gamma   90.00
#
_symmetry.space_group_name_H-M   'P 1'
#
loop_
_entity.id
_entity.type
_entity.pdbx_description
1 polymer ?
#
loop_
_entity_poly.entity_id
_entity_poly.type
_entity_poly.pdbx_seq_one_letter_code
_entity_poly.pdbx_strand_id
1 'polypeptide(L)'
;MDRLYRFVTIGHGREEIEIDLEADYGSSLQLLPAHQPKAGYQAYLAVVPAPQLAAIYDRWGARLLEQNVRVFLQARGNVNKGIRNTIENEPEMFFAYNNGLTATAEAITTRKSHGMLLLSGIKNLQIVNGGQTTASIHSAFRKKVDLTNIFVQMKLSIVPPEQAIDVVPKISEYANSQNKVSAADFFANHPFHVRMEDFSRRLFAPAPDGTFRE
;
A
#
# COMPACT_ATOMS: atom_id res chain seq x y z
N MET A 1 -26.50 1.26 -14.46
CA MET A 1 -26.26 0.84 -13.08
C MET A 1 -25.48 1.87 -12.25
N ASP A 2 -24.63 2.71 -12.85
CA ASP A 2 -23.83 3.72 -12.11
C ASP A 2 -24.62 4.85 -11.42
N ARG A 3 -25.81 5.21 -11.93
CA ARG A 3 -26.62 6.28 -11.32
C ARG A 3 -27.30 5.86 -10.01
N LEU A 4 -27.70 4.60 -9.90
CA LEU A 4 -28.32 4.04 -8.68
C LEU A 4 -27.27 3.86 -7.57
N TYR A 5 -26.06 3.44 -7.93
CA TYR A 5 -24.96 3.33 -6.97
C TYR A 5 -24.57 4.69 -6.39
N ARG A 6 -24.58 5.75 -7.21
CA ARG A 6 -24.36 7.14 -6.76
C ARG A 6 -25.45 7.63 -5.80
N PHE A 7 -26.72 7.27 -6.05
CA PHE A 7 -27.83 7.73 -5.21
C PHE A 7 -27.86 7.06 -3.83
N VAL A 8 -27.52 5.78 -3.74
CA VAL A 8 -27.44 5.03 -2.48
C VAL A 8 -26.23 5.45 -1.65
N THR A 9 -25.12 5.85 -2.29
CA THR A 9 -23.89 6.27 -1.59
C THR A 9 -23.93 7.73 -1.09
N ILE A 10 -24.74 8.58 -1.72
CA ILE A 10 -24.86 10.01 -1.36
C ILE A 10 -26.01 10.26 -0.36
N GLY A 11 -27.01 9.35 -0.31
CA GLY A 11 -28.25 9.53 0.45
C GLY A 11 -28.24 9.07 1.92
N HIS A 12 -27.24 8.27 2.32
CA HIS A 12 -27.02 7.97 3.75
C HIS A 12 -25.72 8.64 4.15
N GLY A 13 -25.79 9.59 5.09
CA GLY A 13 -24.64 10.29 5.64
C GLY A 13 -23.57 9.26 5.99
N ARG A 14 -22.49 9.21 5.19
CA ARG A 14 -21.33 8.35 5.48
C ARG A 14 -20.86 8.76 6.87
N GLU A 15 -20.98 7.85 7.82
CA GLU A 15 -20.40 8.07 9.13
C GLU A 15 -18.89 8.33 8.94
N GLU A 16 -18.43 9.51 9.34
CA GLU A 16 -17.06 9.94 9.16
C GLU A 16 -16.11 9.00 9.94
N ILE A 17 -14.96 8.71 9.35
CA ILE A 17 -13.88 8.00 10.02
C ILE A 17 -13.01 9.04 10.69
N GLU A 18 -13.13 9.17 12.01
CA GLU A 18 -12.27 10.02 12.82
C GLU A 18 -11.35 9.15 13.68
N ILE A 19 -10.06 9.34 13.51
CA ILE A 19 -9.01 8.59 14.20
C ILE A 19 -8.20 9.58 15.02
N ASP A 20 -8.22 9.45 16.35
CA ASP A 20 -7.28 10.09 17.26
C ASP A 20 -6.18 9.08 17.61
N LEU A 21 -4.97 9.29 17.10
CA LEU A 21 -3.88 8.35 17.26
C LEU A 21 -3.34 8.31 18.68
N GLU A 22 -3.37 9.43 19.40
CA GLU A 22 -2.87 9.51 20.76
C GLU A 22 -3.90 8.97 21.76
N ALA A 23 -5.15 9.43 21.66
CA ALA A 23 -6.19 9.04 22.59
C ALA A 23 -6.65 7.57 22.40
N ASP A 24 -6.85 7.14 21.14
CA ASP A 24 -7.41 5.82 20.85
C ASP A 24 -6.34 4.73 20.72
N TYR A 25 -5.09 5.09 20.34
CA TYR A 25 -4.04 4.11 19.99
C TYR A 25 -2.69 4.36 20.65
N GLY A 26 -2.62 5.30 21.60
CA GLY A 26 -1.53 5.49 22.54
C GLY A 26 -0.32 6.27 22.03
N SER A 27 -0.18 6.54 20.72
CA SER A 27 0.94 7.30 20.20
C SER A 27 0.67 7.94 18.83
N SER A 28 1.20 9.17 18.65
CA SER A 28 1.27 9.81 17.33
C SER A 28 2.30 9.15 16.43
N LEU A 29 2.17 9.35 15.12
CA LEU A 29 3.13 8.89 14.12
C LEU A 29 4.03 10.04 13.68
N GLN A 30 5.32 9.79 13.54
CA GLN A 30 6.21 10.75 12.91
C GLN A 30 5.91 10.84 11.41
N LEU A 31 5.75 12.07 10.92
CA LEU A 31 5.58 12.36 9.50
C LEU A 31 6.86 12.95 8.90
N LEU A 32 7.25 12.40 7.77
CA LEU A 32 8.21 13.02 6.88
C LEU A 32 7.45 13.68 5.72
N PRO A 33 7.41 15.03 5.63
CA PRO A 33 6.80 15.69 4.49
C PRO A 33 7.50 15.26 3.21
N ALA A 34 6.75 14.72 2.27
CA ALA A 34 7.20 14.51 0.91
C ALA A 34 7.07 15.83 0.13
N HIS A 35 7.54 15.83 -1.11
CA HIS A 35 7.40 17.00 -1.97
C HIS A 35 5.96 17.53 -1.94
N GLN A 36 5.79 18.83 -1.70
CA GLN A 36 4.51 19.54 -1.79
C GLN A 36 4.37 20.13 -3.18
N PRO A 37 3.74 19.42 -4.12
CA PRO A 37 3.56 19.93 -5.46
C PRO A 37 2.51 21.03 -5.46
N LYS A 38 2.55 21.88 -6.48
CA LYS A 38 1.49 22.85 -6.80
C LYS A 38 0.14 22.18 -7.13
N ALA A 39 0.04 20.86 -6.95
CA ALA A 39 -1.05 20.01 -7.43
C ALA A 39 -2.25 19.88 -6.49
N GLY A 40 -2.35 20.72 -5.47
CA GLY A 40 -3.55 20.77 -4.60
C GLY A 40 -3.68 19.65 -3.58
N TYR A 41 -2.68 18.75 -3.42
CA TYR A 41 -2.65 17.75 -2.36
C TYR A 41 -1.31 17.81 -1.59
N GLN A 42 -1.30 17.26 -0.39
CA GLN A 42 -0.09 17.10 0.43
C GLN A 42 0.26 15.63 0.54
N ALA A 43 1.56 15.32 0.61
CA ALA A 43 2.03 13.95 0.73
C ALA A 43 3.05 13.81 1.86
N TYR A 44 2.96 12.68 2.55
CA TYR A 44 3.80 12.35 3.68
C TYR A 44 4.23 10.88 3.63
N LEU A 45 5.38 10.59 4.24
CA LEU A 45 5.78 9.25 4.61
C LEU A 45 5.68 9.10 6.13
N ALA A 46 5.23 7.93 6.55
CA ALA A 46 5.18 7.54 7.96
C ALA A 46 5.59 6.07 8.12
N VAL A 47 6.03 5.72 9.31
CA VAL A 47 6.23 4.34 9.75
C VAL A 47 5.15 4.03 10.78
N VAL A 48 4.31 3.04 10.49
CA VAL A 48 3.16 2.66 11.32
C VAL A 48 3.51 1.39 12.08
N PRO A 49 3.46 1.38 13.42
CA PRO A 49 3.58 0.15 14.19
C PRO A 49 2.43 -0.81 13.85
N ALA A 50 2.73 -2.09 13.64
CA ALA A 50 1.71 -3.07 13.28
C ALA A 50 0.61 -3.23 14.33
N PRO A 51 0.86 -3.18 15.64
CA PRO A 51 -0.20 -3.18 16.64
C PRO A 51 -1.20 -2.04 16.45
N GLN A 52 -0.71 -0.83 16.16
CA GLN A 52 -1.55 0.35 15.95
C GLN A 52 -2.38 0.20 14.67
N LEU A 53 -1.76 -0.24 13.56
CA LEU A 53 -2.48 -0.52 12.30
C LEU A 53 -3.56 -1.58 12.49
N ALA A 54 -3.25 -2.65 13.22
CA ALA A 54 -4.21 -3.72 13.53
C ALA A 54 -5.40 -3.22 14.34
N ALA A 55 -5.15 -2.39 15.37
CA ALA A 55 -6.20 -1.83 16.22
C ALA A 55 -7.10 -0.84 15.43
N ILE A 56 -6.52 -0.01 14.56
CA ILE A 56 -7.28 0.85 13.64
C ILE A 56 -8.17 -0.01 12.73
N TYR A 57 -7.62 -1.07 12.16
CA TYR A 57 -8.40 -1.96 11.29
C TYR A 57 -9.44 -2.78 12.07
N ASP A 58 -9.19 -3.18 13.31
CA ASP A 58 -10.17 -3.88 14.15
C ASP A 58 -11.41 -3.00 14.41
N ARG A 59 -11.21 -1.69 14.60
CA ARG A 59 -12.30 -0.73 14.83
C ARG A 59 -13.08 -0.38 13.56
N TRP A 60 -12.38 -0.12 12.45
CA TRP A 60 -12.98 0.46 11.25
C TRP A 60 -13.21 -0.56 10.13
N GLY A 61 -12.50 -1.68 10.16
CA GLY A 61 -12.68 -2.83 9.26
C GLY A 61 -12.61 -2.49 7.78
N ALA A 62 -13.53 -3.05 7.03
CA ALA A 62 -13.62 -2.90 5.57
C ALA A 62 -13.85 -1.44 5.12
N ARG A 63 -14.34 -0.56 5.99
CA ARG A 63 -14.55 0.86 5.69
C ARG A 63 -13.24 1.58 5.31
N LEU A 64 -12.10 1.14 5.86
CA LEU A 64 -10.78 1.64 5.47
C LEU A 64 -10.34 1.22 4.06
N LEU A 65 -11.03 0.26 3.45
CA LEU A 65 -10.67 -0.36 2.18
C LEU A 65 -11.71 -0.13 1.07
N GLU A 66 -12.75 0.66 1.32
CA GLU A 66 -13.85 0.87 0.37
C GLU A 66 -13.40 1.41 -0.99
N GLN A 67 -12.33 2.19 -1.02
CA GLN A 67 -11.77 2.72 -2.26
C GLN A 67 -10.68 1.80 -2.87
N ASN A 68 -10.43 0.65 -2.26
CA ASN A 68 -9.48 -0.34 -2.74
C ASN A 68 -10.19 -1.44 -3.54
N VAL A 69 -10.41 -1.20 -4.81
CA VAL A 69 -11.17 -2.07 -5.73
C VAL A 69 -10.69 -3.53 -5.78
N ARG A 70 -9.45 -3.82 -5.39
CA ARG A 70 -8.86 -5.18 -5.50
C ARG A 70 -9.01 -6.06 -4.25
N VAL A 71 -9.22 -5.48 -3.08
CA VAL A 71 -9.20 -6.27 -1.82
C VAL A 71 -10.38 -7.22 -1.73
N PHE A 72 -11.52 -6.87 -2.29
CA PHE A 72 -12.71 -7.72 -2.25
C PHE A 72 -12.61 -9.00 -3.10
N LEU A 73 -11.74 -9.02 -4.11
CA LEU A 73 -11.66 -10.13 -5.08
C LEU A 73 -10.47 -11.08 -4.87
N GLN A 74 -9.47 -10.76 -4.07
CA GLN A 74 -8.21 -11.53 -3.99
C GLN A 74 -7.77 -11.95 -2.57
N ALA A 75 -8.65 -12.02 -1.60
CA ALA A 75 -8.32 -12.49 -0.23
C ALA A 75 -7.83 -13.96 -0.15
N ARG A 76 -7.74 -14.66 -1.29
CA ARG A 76 -7.35 -16.08 -1.38
C ARG A 76 -6.15 -16.25 -2.32
N GLY A 77 -4.93 -16.13 -1.82
CA GLY A 77 -3.75 -16.40 -2.67
C GLY A 77 -2.43 -16.56 -1.90
N ASN A 78 -1.40 -17.02 -2.62
CA ASN A 78 -0.04 -17.30 -2.12
C ASN A 78 0.65 -16.08 -1.47
N VAL A 79 0.28 -14.86 -1.84
CA VAL A 79 0.83 -13.62 -1.26
C VAL A 79 0.54 -13.55 0.24
N ASN A 80 -0.66 -13.92 0.68
CA ASN A 80 -1.02 -13.93 2.10
C ASN A 80 -0.22 -14.96 2.91
N LYS A 81 0.27 -16.03 2.27
CA LYS A 81 1.14 -17.02 2.94
C LYS A 81 2.53 -16.42 3.21
N GLY A 82 3.11 -15.71 2.23
CA GLY A 82 4.41 -15.04 2.38
C GLY A 82 4.38 -14.01 3.50
N ILE A 83 3.40 -13.11 3.49
CA ILE A 83 3.24 -12.08 4.53
C ILE A 83 3.09 -12.71 5.92
N ARG A 84 2.25 -13.74 6.06
CA ARG A 84 2.09 -14.44 7.35
C ARG A 84 3.36 -15.13 7.81
N ASN A 85 4.06 -15.82 6.89
CA ASN A 85 5.32 -16.45 7.21
C ASN A 85 6.34 -15.45 7.76
N THR A 86 6.46 -14.28 7.14
CA THR A 86 7.35 -13.22 7.64
C THR A 86 6.91 -12.72 9.02
N ILE A 87 5.61 -12.50 9.26
CA ILE A 87 5.09 -12.10 10.57
C ILE A 87 5.44 -13.12 11.66
N GLU A 88 5.32 -14.41 11.37
CA GLU A 88 5.45 -15.50 12.34
C GLU A 88 6.90 -15.92 12.57
N ASN A 89 7.76 -15.86 11.54
CA ASN A 89 9.09 -16.46 11.58
C ASN A 89 10.24 -15.47 11.43
N GLU A 90 10.03 -14.30 10.81
CA GLU A 90 11.07 -13.30 10.48
C GLU A 90 10.52 -11.87 10.68
N PRO A 91 9.93 -11.55 11.86
CA PRO A 91 9.24 -10.27 12.05
C PRO A 91 10.15 -9.04 11.84
N GLU A 92 11.43 -9.15 12.14
CA GLU A 92 12.44 -8.10 11.94
C GLU A 92 12.68 -7.76 10.46
N MET A 93 12.42 -8.71 9.55
CA MET A 93 12.56 -8.52 8.12
C MET A 93 11.29 -7.97 7.47
N PHE A 94 10.20 -7.83 8.21
CA PHE A 94 8.91 -7.44 7.66
C PHE A 94 8.95 -6.10 6.93
N PHE A 95 9.65 -5.11 7.51
CA PHE A 95 9.78 -3.80 6.90
C PHE A 95 10.52 -3.83 5.55
N ALA A 96 11.54 -4.70 5.45
CA ALA A 96 12.32 -4.85 4.22
C ALA A 96 11.59 -5.64 3.13
N TYR A 97 10.79 -6.65 3.53
CA TYR A 97 10.13 -7.55 2.57
C TYR A 97 8.74 -7.06 2.14
N ASN A 98 8.15 -6.10 2.87
CA ASN A 98 6.79 -5.62 2.60
C ASN A 98 6.81 -4.28 1.86
N ASN A 99 5.96 -4.16 0.84
CA ASN A 99 5.86 -2.93 0.03
C ASN A 99 5.13 -1.78 0.73
N GLY A 100 4.63 -2.00 1.96
CA GLY A 100 3.95 -0.98 2.72
C GLY A 100 2.52 -0.69 2.26
N LEU A 101 2.04 0.49 2.65
CA LEU A 101 0.69 0.97 2.39
C LEU A 101 0.71 2.23 1.54
N THR A 102 -0.29 2.38 0.67
CA THR A 102 -0.67 3.68 0.13
C THR A 102 -2.05 4.03 0.68
N ALA A 103 -2.13 5.18 1.33
CA ALA A 103 -3.35 5.67 1.96
C ALA A 103 -3.66 7.09 1.53
N THR A 104 -4.96 7.45 1.57
CA THR A 104 -5.45 8.80 1.42
C THR A 104 -6.25 9.20 2.65
N ALA A 105 -6.33 10.49 2.93
CA ALA A 105 -7.19 11.06 3.95
C ALA A 105 -7.72 12.41 3.48
N GLU A 106 -8.84 12.87 4.01
CA GLU A 106 -9.38 14.20 3.72
C GLU A 106 -8.63 15.30 4.45
N ALA A 107 -8.30 15.05 5.72
CA ALA A 107 -7.57 15.97 6.57
C ALA A 107 -6.75 15.22 7.62
N ILE A 108 -5.74 15.89 8.15
CA ILE A 108 -4.94 15.40 9.26
C ILE A 108 -4.77 16.50 10.32
N THR A 109 -4.63 16.08 11.57
CA THR A 109 -4.18 16.91 12.66
C THR A 109 -2.72 16.60 12.95
N THR A 110 -1.89 17.65 12.96
CA THR A 110 -0.45 17.51 13.21
C THR A 110 0.03 18.47 14.28
N ARG A 111 1.08 18.08 14.99
CA ARG A 111 1.81 18.95 15.92
C ARG A 111 3.31 18.87 15.71
N LYS A 112 4.02 19.92 16.06
CA LYS A 112 5.50 19.90 16.07
C LYS A 112 5.99 19.61 17.47
N SER A 113 6.93 18.67 17.59
CA SER A 113 7.59 18.33 18.84
C SER A 113 9.05 18.01 18.58
N HIS A 114 9.97 18.68 19.27
CA HIS A 114 11.42 18.50 19.12
C HIS A 114 11.92 18.53 17.66
N GLY A 115 11.36 19.44 16.85
CA GLY A 115 11.71 19.55 15.43
C GLY A 115 11.05 18.51 14.50
N MET A 116 10.31 17.55 15.04
CA MET A 116 9.59 16.53 14.28
C MET A 116 8.13 16.95 14.05
N LEU A 117 7.59 16.59 12.90
CA LEU A 117 6.17 16.69 12.61
C LEU A 117 5.49 15.39 13.04
N LEU A 118 4.52 15.49 13.93
CA LEU A 118 3.77 14.35 14.46
C LEU A 118 2.32 14.40 14.00
N LEU A 119 1.82 13.26 13.53
CA LEU A 119 0.42 13.04 13.16
C LEU A 119 -0.33 12.56 14.39
N SER A 120 -1.29 13.33 14.85
CA SER A 120 -2.14 13.01 15.99
C SER A 120 -3.56 12.62 15.60
N GLY A 121 -4.08 13.12 14.47
CA GLY A 121 -5.43 12.79 14.02
C GLY A 121 -5.53 12.61 12.51
N ILE A 122 -6.48 11.78 12.08
CA ILE A 122 -6.75 11.50 10.67
C ILE A 122 -8.27 11.49 10.45
N LYS A 123 -8.72 12.25 9.45
CA LYS A 123 -10.12 12.25 9.01
C LYS A 123 -10.27 11.50 7.69
N ASN A 124 -11.21 10.56 7.64
CA ASN A 124 -11.59 9.78 6.46
C ASN A 124 -10.40 9.05 5.80
N LEU A 125 -9.66 8.30 6.63
CA LEU A 125 -8.56 7.44 6.16
C LEU A 125 -9.08 6.36 5.23
N GLN A 126 -8.41 6.19 4.07
CA GLN A 126 -8.65 5.11 3.12
C GLN A 126 -7.32 4.46 2.71
N ILE A 127 -7.22 3.15 2.82
CA ILE A 127 -6.06 2.36 2.37
C ILE A 127 -6.32 1.89 0.95
N VAL A 128 -5.74 2.58 -0.03
CA VAL A 128 -5.95 2.32 -1.46
C VAL A 128 -5.02 1.26 -2.04
N ASN A 129 -3.90 0.96 -1.35
CA ASN A 129 -3.02 -0.18 -1.63
C ASN A 129 -2.43 -0.71 -0.33
N GLY A 130 -2.15 -2.02 -0.24
CA GLY A 130 -1.65 -2.69 0.97
C GLY A 130 -2.75 -3.35 1.82
N GLY A 131 -3.96 -3.50 1.29
CA GLY A 131 -5.05 -4.16 2.00
C GLY A 131 -4.74 -5.58 2.44
N GLN A 132 -3.93 -6.35 1.68
CA GLN A 132 -3.49 -7.70 2.08
C GLN A 132 -2.54 -7.65 3.27
N THR A 133 -1.63 -6.68 3.29
CA THR A 133 -0.73 -6.43 4.43
C THR A 133 -1.55 -6.12 5.68
N THR A 134 -2.49 -5.18 5.58
CA THR A 134 -3.39 -4.78 6.67
C THR A 134 -4.20 -5.98 7.19
N ALA A 135 -4.83 -6.75 6.31
CA ALA A 135 -5.63 -7.91 6.68
C ALA A 135 -4.78 -9.03 7.31
N SER A 136 -3.53 -9.24 6.85
CA SER A 136 -2.63 -10.26 7.40
C SER A 136 -2.15 -9.87 8.80
N ILE A 137 -1.78 -8.61 9.00
CA ILE A 137 -1.41 -8.06 10.33
C ILE A 137 -2.60 -8.16 11.29
N HIS A 138 -3.80 -7.76 10.87
CA HIS A 138 -5.00 -7.89 11.68
C HIS A 138 -5.31 -9.36 12.03
N SER A 139 -5.16 -10.28 11.08
CA SER A 139 -5.33 -11.72 11.34
C SER A 139 -4.35 -12.25 12.40
N ALA A 140 -3.09 -11.79 12.34
CA ALA A 140 -2.07 -12.14 13.35
C ALA A 140 -2.40 -11.51 14.72
N PHE A 141 -2.85 -10.26 14.75
CA PHE A 141 -3.32 -9.57 15.94
C PHE A 141 -4.46 -10.34 16.63
N ARG A 142 -5.47 -10.78 15.87
CA ARG A 142 -6.59 -11.58 16.40
C ARG A 142 -6.14 -12.94 16.95
N LYS A 143 -5.05 -13.48 16.45
CA LYS A 143 -4.43 -14.72 16.95
C LYS A 143 -3.45 -14.47 18.10
N LYS A 144 -3.30 -13.22 18.56
CA LYS A 144 -2.38 -12.81 19.63
C LYS A 144 -0.90 -13.09 19.31
N VAL A 145 -0.52 -13.05 18.02
CA VAL A 145 0.89 -13.07 17.62
C VAL A 145 1.53 -11.77 18.07
N ASP A 146 2.78 -11.83 18.55
CA ASP A 146 3.53 -10.64 18.92
C ASP A 146 3.86 -9.81 17.67
N LEU A 147 3.40 -8.57 17.64
CA LEU A 147 3.58 -7.61 16.55
C LEU A 147 4.50 -6.43 16.93
N THR A 148 5.10 -6.46 18.12
CA THR A 148 5.82 -5.31 18.71
C THR A 148 6.96 -4.82 17.82
N ASN A 149 7.66 -5.72 17.14
CA ASN A 149 8.80 -5.42 16.27
C ASN A 149 8.42 -5.29 14.78
N ILE A 150 7.13 -5.25 14.46
CA ILE A 150 6.66 -5.14 13.09
C ILE A 150 6.23 -3.71 12.80
N PHE A 151 6.80 -3.16 11.73
CA PHE A 151 6.54 -1.82 11.25
C PHE A 151 6.19 -1.84 9.77
N VAL A 152 5.33 -0.92 9.36
CA VAL A 152 4.88 -0.80 7.97
C VAL A 152 5.09 0.63 7.48
N GLN A 153 5.76 0.78 6.34
CA GLN A 153 5.83 2.09 5.70
C GLN A 153 4.47 2.49 5.14
N MET A 154 4.11 3.75 5.27
CA MET A 154 2.87 4.30 4.73
C MET A 154 3.15 5.57 3.93
N LYS A 155 2.74 5.57 2.66
CA LYS A 155 2.61 6.79 1.87
C LYS A 155 1.21 7.35 2.07
N LEU A 156 1.10 8.52 2.70
CA LEU A 156 -0.16 9.18 3.01
C LEU A 156 -0.32 10.43 2.13
N SER A 157 -1.41 10.47 1.37
CA SER A 157 -1.80 11.63 0.57
C SER A 157 -3.05 12.29 1.15
N ILE A 158 -2.97 13.57 1.44
CA ILE A 158 -4.10 14.36 1.93
C ILE A 158 -4.76 15.00 0.72
N VAL A 159 -5.98 14.59 0.45
CA VAL A 159 -6.78 15.01 -0.70
C VAL A 159 -8.06 15.66 -0.19
N PRO A 160 -8.23 16.98 -0.35
CA PRO A 160 -9.45 17.65 0.07
C PRO A 160 -10.70 17.06 -0.61
N PRO A 161 -11.89 17.12 0.06
CA PRO A 161 -13.12 16.50 -0.43
C PRO A 161 -13.51 16.91 -1.85
N GLU A 162 -13.29 18.18 -2.20
CA GLU A 162 -13.60 18.72 -3.53
C GLU A 162 -12.79 18.08 -4.67
N GLN A 163 -11.62 17.52 -4.36
CA GLN A 163 -10.75 16.85 -5.33
C GLN A 163 -10.79 15.33 -5.21
N ALA A 164 -11.39 14.80 -4.14
CA ALA A 164 -11.34 13.38 -3.81
C ALA A 164 -11.94 12.49 -4.91
N ILE A 165 -13.01 12.94 -5.56
CA ILE A 165 -13.71 12.19 -6.62
C ILE A 165 -12.80 11.92 -7.82
N ASP A 166 -11.94 12.86 -8.18
CA ASP A 166 -11.07 12.76 -9.36
C ASP A 166 -9.69 12.20 -9.05
N VAL A 167 -9.15 12.52 -7.86
CA VAL A 167 -7.75 12.24 -7.50
C VAL A 167 -7.60 10.87 -6.84
N VAL A 168 -8.50 10.51 -5.91
CA VAL A 168 -8.34 9.26 -5.15
C VAL A 168 -8.45 8.00 -6.01
N PRO A 169 -9.39 7.89 -6.98
CA PRO A 169 -9.42 6.76 -7.90
C PRO A 169 -8.12 6.60 -8.70
N LYS A 170 -7.52 7.70 -9.16
CA LYS A 170 -6.24 7.70 -9.87
C LYS A 170 -5.09 7.22 -8.98
N ILE A 171 -5.01 7.73 -7.73
CA ILE A 171 -4.01 7.25 -6.77
C ILE A 171 -4.15 5.74 -6.58
N SER A 172 -5.38 5.25 -6.41
CA SER A 172 -5.66 3.81 -6.26
C SER A 172 -5.26 3.02 -7.50
N GLU A 173 -5.64 3.48 -8.68
CA GLU A 173 -5.31 2.83 -9.95
C GLU A 173 -3.79 2.72 -10.14
N TYR A 174 -3.07 3.83 -10.06
CA TYR A 174 -1.61 3.84 -10.24
C TYR A 174 -0.87 3.08 -9.15
N ALA A 175 -1.31 3.15 -7.89
CA ALA A 175 -0.71 2.36 -6.81
C ALA A 175 -0.89 0.85 -7.00
N ASN A 176 -1.97 0.42 -7.66
CA ASN A 176 -2.28 -0.99 -7.89
C ASN A 176 -1.81 -1.52 -9.26
N SER A 177 -1.50 -0.64 -10.23
CA SER A 177 -1.08 -1.00 -11.58
C SER A 177 0.43 -1.07 -11.77
N GLN A 178 1.22 -0.78 -10.73
CA GLN A 178 2.68 -0.93 -10.79
C GLN A 178 3.02 -2.37 -11.19
N ASN A 179 3.92 -2.50 -12.17
CA ASN A 179 4.26 -3.74 -12.85
C ASN A 179 4.46 -4.89 -11.85
N LYS A 180 3.69 -5.95 -12.04
CA LYS A 180 3.99 -7.22 -11.41
C LYS A 180 5.27 -7.75 -12.05
N VAL A 181 6.40 -7.56 -11.40
CA VAL A 181 7.62 -8.27 -11.74
C VAL A 181 7.31 -9.76 -11.60
N SER A 182 7.35 -10.49 -12.69
CA SER A 182 7.13 -11.94 -12.70
C SER A 182 8.38 -12.66 -12.19
N ALA A 183 8.25 -13.89 -11.71
CA ALA A 183 9.42 -14.70 -11.37
C ALA A 183 10.37 -14.84 -12.57
N ALA A 184 9.85 -14.84 -13.80
CA ALA A 184 10.65 -14.87 -15.02
C ALA A 184 11.56 -13.62 -15.18
N ASP A 185 11.10 -12.44 -14.73
CA ASP A 185 11.87 -11.20 -14.82
C ASP A 185 13.09 -11.23 -13.89
N PHE A 186 13.00 -11.92 -12.73
CA PHE A 186 14.15 -12.12 -11.84
C PHE A 186 15.20 -13.05 -12.46
N PHE A 187 14.76 -14.04 -13.25
CA PHE A 187 15.67 -14.96 -13.94
C PHE A 187 16.37 -14.29 -15.13
N ALA A 188 15.82 -13.23 -15.71
CA ALA A 188 16.42 -12.51 -16.85
C ALA A 188 17.87 -12.04 -16.53
N ASN A 189 18.14 -11.63 -15.30
CA ASN A 189 19.45 -11.20 -14.83
C ASN A 189 20.34 -12.35 -14.32
N HIS A 190 19.88 -13.61 -14.39
CA HIS A 190 20.71 -14.75 -13.98
C HIS A 190 21.91 -14.90 -14.91
N PRO A 191 23.15 -15.15 -14.39
CA PRO A 191 24.37 -15.24 -15.22
C PRO A 191 24.25 -16.19 -16.42
N PHE A 192 23.43 -17.23 -16.31
CA PHE A 192 23.14 -18.14 -17.41
C PHE A 192 22.42 -17.41 -18.57
N HIS A 193 21.38 -16.63 -18.28
CA HIS A 193 20.61 -15.92 -19.31
C HIS A 193 21.42 -14.81 -19.95
N VAL A 194 22.21 -14.07 -19.16
CA VAL A 194 23.13 -13.07 -19.68
C VAL A 194 24.15 -13.70 -20.65
N ARG A 195 24.72 -14.85 -20.29
CA ARG A 195 25.60 -15.61 -21.19
C ARG A 195 24.89 -16.12 -22.44
N MET A 196 23.66 -16.63 -22.30
CA MET A 196 22.86 -17.09 -23.43
C MET A 196 22.55 -15.94 -24.40
N GLU A 197 22.24 -14.75 -23.87
CA GLU A 197 22.07 -13.56 -24.71
C GLU A 197 23.34 -13.19 -25.46
N ASP A 198 24.49 -13.17 -24.79
CA ASP A 198 25.79 -12.92 -25.42
C ASP A 198 26.12 -13.97 -26.51
N PHE A 199 25.79 -15.23 -26.27
CA PHE A 199 25.95 -16.27 -27.29
C PHE A 199 24.99 -16.10 -28.45
N SER A 200 23.72 -15.77 -28.20
CA SER A 200 22.72 -15.57 -29.25
C SER A 200 23.06 -14.41 -30.18
N ARG A 201 23.66 -13.34 -29.65
CA ARG A 201 24.15 -12.20 -30.42
C ARG A 201 25.37 -12.51 -31.32
N ARG A 202 26.08 -13.60 -31.02
CA ARG A 202 27.28 -14.05 -31.78
C ARG A 202 26.97 -15.18 -32.77
N LEU A 203 25.81 -15.84 -32.61
CA LEU A 203 25.37 -16.93 -33.47
C LEU A 203 24.40 -16.40 -34.52
N PHE A 204 24.87 -16.30 -35.75
CA PHE A 204 24.00 -15.97 -36.85
C PHE A 204 23.20 -17.19 -37.30
N ALA A 205 21.89 -17.10 -37.26
CA ALA A 205 21.05 -18.15 -37.83
C ALA A 205 21.07 -18.04 -39.36
N PRO A 206 21.29 -19.13 -40.10
CA PRO A 206 21.20 -19.09 -41.54
C PRO A 206 19.74 -18.77 -41.95
N ALA A 207 19.55 -17.74 -42.78
CA ALA A 207 18.26 -17.45 -43.37
C ALA A 207 17.92 -18.48 -44.46
N PRO A 208 16.62 -18.68 -44.81
CA PRO A 208 16.21 -19.62 -45.85
C PRO A 208 16.85 -19.35 -47.23
N ASP A 209 17.37 -18.16 -47.48
CA ASP A 209 18.08 -17.74 -48.67
C ASP A 209 19.60 -17.96 -48.62
N GLY A 210 20.10 -18.60 -47.52
CA GLY A 210 21.53 -18.85 -47.32
C GLY A 210 22.34 -17.67 -46.81
N THR A 211 21.70 -16.51 -46.54
CA THR A 211 22.34 -15.35 -45.90
C THR A 211 22.31 -15.48 -44.37
N PHE A 212 23.27 -14.84 -43.68
CA PHE A 212 23.24 -14.73 -42.23
C PHE A 212 22.54 -13.42 -41.82
N ARG A 213 21.54 -13.52 -40.97
CA ARG A 213 20.87 -12.35 -40.37
C ARG A 213 21.29 -12.22 -38.91
N GLU A 214 21.52 -10.96 -38.52
CA GLU A 214 21.74 -10.59 -37.10
C GLU A 214 20.49 -10.83 -36.26
#